data_0bbc528ef81d5be27af68b8080f62380
#
_entry.id   0bbc528ef81d5be27af68b8080f62380
#
_cell.length_a   1.000
_cell.length_b   1.000
_cell.length_c   1.000
_cell.angle_alpha   90.00
_cell.angle_beta   90.00
_cell.angle_gamma   90.00
#
_symmetry.space_group_name_H-M   'P 1'
#
loop_
_entity.id
_entity.type
_entity.pdbx_description
1 polymer ?
#
loop_
_entity_poly.entity_id
_entity_poly.type
_entity_poly.pdbx_seq_one_letter_code
_entity_poly.pdbx_strand_id
1 'polypeptide(L)'
;KLFVTPDLWENGKAKGKSAEANEINGQLKEVSARLTNHYHRILREEDFVTAEKLRNAFLGVGVMENCILKDFGNMNREFEAMVEKGQRAKSTYNKYLAVYNHFKTFLWEKKKRTDMAYKELTKEIITDFDKYLRVEKGLSANTLWIYTMPLLSLTDKAWRRGIVRTDPFGEYSLEMQETDRGYLTEEELRTLANAVFVKKQTSLVRDMFLFGCFTGLSYIDIKTLTHDKIQRMDFDGEEWIITRRTKTRVSSNVPLMEIAKELIERYKGLAGGDLV
;
A
#
# COMPACT_ATOMS: atom_id res chain seq x y z
N LYS A 1 33.08 -5.04 -24.03
CA LYS A 1 34.38 -4.30 -24.07
C LYS A 1 35.09 -4.70 -25.33
N LEU A 2 35.49 -3.71 -26.13
CA LEU A 2 36.35 -3.92 -27.28
C LEU A 2 37.81 -3.74 -26.83
N PHE A 3 38.66 -4.69 -27.16
CA PHE A 3 40.09 -4.61 -26.89
C PHE A 3 40.80 -4.49 -28.22
N VAL A 4 41.63 -3.46 -28.39
CA VAL A 4 42.46 -3.21 -29.54
C VAL A 4 43.86 -2.91 -29.02
N THR A 5 44.89 -3.46 -29.67
CA THR A 5 46.28 -3.13 -29.35
C THR A 5 46.54 -1.66 -29.73
N PRO A 6 47.34 -0.90 -28.95
CA PRO A 6 47.56 0.53 -29.21
C PRO A 6 48.06 0.82 -30.66
N ASP A 7 48.86 -0.09 -31.19
CA ASP A 7 49.45 0.03 -32.54
C ASP A 7 48.40 -0.05 -33.66
N LEU A 8 47.26 -0.70 -33.38
CA LEU A 8 46.16 -0.85 -34.33
C LEU A 8 45.07 0.21 -34.17
N TRP A 9 45.27 1.20 -33.31
CA TRP A 9 44.26 2.25 -33.03
C TRP A 9 44.72 3.63 -33.51
N GLU A 10 43.97 4.26 -34.38
CA GLU A 10 44.27 5.60 -34.90
C GLU A 10 43.00 6.41 -35.17
N ASN A 11 42.94 7.66 -34.70
CA ASN A 11 41.84 8.59 -34.93
C ASN A 11 40.44 8.01 -34.57
N GLY A 12 40.34 7.26 -33.48
CA GLY A 12 39.07 6.68 -32.99
C GLY A 12 38.58 5.47 -33.81
N LYS A 13 39.44 4.80 -34.56
CA LYS A 13 39.15 3.64 -35.42
C LYS A 13 40.25 2.58 -35.33
N ALA A 14 39.92 1.36 -35.64
CA ALA A 14 40.92 0.33 -35.87
C ALA A 14 41.56 0.53 -37.25
N LYS A 15 42.91 0.49 -37.27
CA LYS A 15 43.73 0.77 -38.45
C LYS A 15 43.78 -0.45 -39.38
N GLY A 16 43.75 -0.20 -40.66
CA GLY A 16 43.91 -1.26 -41.70
C GLY A 16 42.58 -1.81 -42.22
N LYS A 17 42.67 -2.85 -43.07
CA LYS A 17 41.53 -3.53 -43.71
C LYS A 17 41.44 -4.99 -43.31
N SER A 18 42.05 -5.41 -42.19
CA SER A 18 41.95 -6.77 -41.73
C SER A 18 40.49 -7.10 -41.31
N ALA A 19 40.14 -8.38 -41.31
CA ALA A 19 38.81 -8.81 -40.86
C ALA A 19 38.48 -8.30 -39.45
N GLU A 20 39.46 -8.37 -38.54
CA GLU A 20 39.35 -7.88 -37.16
C GLU A 20 39.14 -6.38 -37.10
N ALA A 21 39.90 -5.55 -37.90
CA ALA A 21 39.71 -4.12 -37.94
C ALA A 21 38.33 -3.71 -38.51
N ASN A 22 37.85 -4.49 -39.49
CA ASN A 22 36.50 -4.25 -40.06
C ASN A 22 35.39 -4.58 -39.05
N GLU A 23 35.55 -5.68 -38.30
CA GLU A 23 34.60 -6.07 -37.24
C GLU A 23 34.54 -5.00 -36.14
N ILE A 24 35.70 -4.55 -35.62
CA ILE A 24 35.78 -3.51 -34.60
C ILE A 24 35.16 -2.22 -35.09
N ASN A 25 35.48 -1.80 -36.30
CA ASN A 25 34.90 -0.58 -36.89
C ASN A 25 33.41 -0.69 -37.17
N GLY A 26 32.92 -1.91 -37.49
CA GLY A 26 31.48 -2.23 -37.56
C GLY A 26 30.77 -2.03 -36.22
N GLN A 27 31.34 -2.60 -35.19
CA GLN A 27 30.77 -2.49 -33.79
C GLN A 27 30.81 -1.02 -33.32
N LEU A 28 31.87 -0.26 -33.63
CA LEU A 28 31.93 1.18 -33.30
C LEU A 28 30.85 1.99 -34.02
N LYS A 29 30.57 1.70 -35.30
CA LYS A 29 29.48 2.33 -36.05
C LYS A 29 28.10 2.01 -35.40
N GLU A 30 27.90 0.77 -35.02
CA GLU A 30 26.65 0.38 -34.36
C GLU A 30 26.49 1.11 -33.02
N VAL A 31 27.53 1.14 -32.17
CA VAL A 31 27.52 1.89 -30.90
C VAL A 31 27.22 3.36 -31.12
N SER A 32 27.88 3.99 -32.12
CA SER A 32 27.67 5.39 -32.48
C SER A 32 26.21 5.64 -32.92
N ALA A 33 25.67 4.79 -33.78
CA ALA A 33 24.28 4.92 -34.24
C ALA A 33 23.28 4.78 -33.08
N ARG A 34 23.51 3.83 -32.16
CA ARG A 34 22.68 3.66 -30.94
C ARG A 34 22.73 4.88 -30.03
N LEU A 35 23.93 5.45 -29.80
CA LEU A 35 24.10 6.67 -29.02
C LEU A 35 23.38 7.86 -29.66
N THR A 36 23.49 8.03 -30.99
CA THR A 36 22.80 9.08 -31.73
C THR A 36 21.29 8.95 -31.63
N ASN A 37 20.76 7.73 -31.73
CA ASN A 37 19.32 7.47 -31.55
C ASN A 37 18.84 7.80 -30.14
N HIS A 38 19.61 7.44 -29.12
CA HIS A 38 19.30 7.81 -27.73
C HIS A 38 19.38 9.34 -27.54
N TYR A 39 20.37 10.01 -28.10
CA TYR A 39 20.51 11.46 -28.03
C TYR A 39 19.28 12.18 -28.60
N HIS A 40 18.86 11.84 -29.82
CA HIS A 40 17.70 12.45 -30.45
C HIS A 40 16.39 12.13 -29.73
N ARG A 41 16.27 10.92 -29.12
CA ARG A 41 15.12 10.58 -28.32
C ARG A 41 15.04 11.42 -27.05
N ILE A 42 16.12 11.51 -26.27
CA ILE A 42 16.19 12.32 -25.05
C ILE A 42 15.92 13.78 -25.35
N LEU A 43 16.54 14.34 -26.44
CA LEU A 43 16.34 15.71 -26.81
C LEU A 43 14.89 16.05 -27.17
N ARG A 44 14.16 15.11 -27.81
CA ARG A 44 12.73 15.30 -28.14
C ARG A 44 11.81 15.16 -26.91
N GLU A 45 12.21 14.37 -25.93
CA GLU A 45 11.39 14.09 -24.75
C GLU A 45 11.61 15.09 -23.61
N GLU A 46 12.80 15.66 -23.49
CA GLU A 46 13.26 16.40 -22.31
C GLU A 46 13.91 17.75 -22.59
N ASP A 47 13.97 18.20 -23.88
CA ASP A 47 14.55 19.45 -24.36
C ASP A 47 16.06 19.66 -24.08
N PHE A 48 16.71 18.78 -23.29
CA PHE A 48 18.16 18.84 -23.04
C PHE A 48 18.76 17.47 -22.80
N VAL A 49 20.02 17.29 -23.22
CA VAL A 49 20.77 16.03 -23.08
C VAL A 49 22.03 16.25 -22.25
N THR A 50 22.22 15.42 -21.20
CA THR A 50 23.47 15.35 -20.45
C THR A 50 24.24 14.09 -20.82
N ALA A 51 25.57 14.09 -20.65
CA ALA A 51 26.41 12.91 -20.87
C ALA A 51 25.96 11.73 -19.96
N GLU A 52 25.51 12.01 -18.74
CA GLU A 52 25.01 11.02 -17.82
C GLU A 52 23.70 10.38 -18.30
N LYS A 53 22.74 11.17 -18.76
CA LYS A 53 21.49 10.68 -19.36
C LYS A 53 21.75 9.78 -20.56
N LEU A 54 22.65 10.23 -21.44
CA LEU A 54 23.00 9.47 -22.62
C LEU A 54 23.70 8.14 -22.28
N ARG A 55 24.65 8.17 -21.35
CA ARG A 55 25.33 6.97 -20.84
C ARG A 55 24.33 5.97 -20.24
N ASN A 56 23.43 6.47 -19.40
CA ASN A 56 22.43 5.64 -18.73
C ASN A 56 21.45 5.01 -19.72
N ALA A 57 20.99 5.77 -20.72
CA ALA A 57 20.15 5.26 -21.80
C ALA A 57 20.86 4.21 -22.65
N PHE A 58 22.13 4.42 -22.97
CA PHE A 58 22.95 3.47 -23.74
C PHE A 58 23.24 2.17 -23.00
N LEU A 59 23.53 2.25 -21.69
CA LEU A 59 23.82 1.09 -20.85
C LEU A 59 22.56 0.33 -20.43
N GLY A 60 21.37 0.81 -20.80
CA GLY A 60 20.11 0.25 -20.29
C GLY A 60 19.94 0.48 -18.78
N VAL A 61 20.85 1.28 -18.19
CA VAL A 61 20.65 1.85 -16.86
C VAL A 61 19.63 2.94 -17.09
N GLY A 62 18.35 2.58 -17.10
CA GLY A 62 17.27 3.53 -17.22
C GLY A 62 17.52 4.61 -16.20
N VAL A 63 17.37 5.87 -16.63
CA VAL A 63 17.22 6.96 -15.67
C VAL A 63 16.12 6.49 -14.75
N MET A 64 16.47 6.03 -13.54
CA MET A 64 15.53 5.61 -12.49
C MET A 64 14.84 6.86 -11.92
N GLU A 65 14.59 7.84 -12.78
CA GLU A 65 13.71 8.95 -12.53
C GLU A 65 12.30 8.50 -12.85
N ASN A 66 11.41 8.67 -11.88
CA ASN A 66 10.00 8.35 -12.00
C ASN A 66 9.68 6.84 -12.13
N CYS A 67 10.32 6.01 -11.28
CA CYS A 67 10.01 4.59 -11.15
C CYS A 67 9.02 4.34 -10.00
N ILE A 68 8.08 3.43 -10.26
CA ILE A 68 6.92 3.19 -9.38
C ILE A 68 7.35 2.63 -8.03
N LEU A 69 8.20 1.58 -7.99
CA LEU A 69 8.62 0.99 -6.71
C LEU A 69 9.53 1.91 -5.91
N LYS A 70 10.38 2.72 -6.57
CA LYS A 70 11.19 3.73 -5.90
C LYS A 70 10.31 4.75 -5.18
N ASP A 71 9.31 5.31 -5.88
CA ASP A 71 8.39 6.29 -5.30
C ASP A 71 7.47 5.66 -4.26
N PHE A 72 7.02 4.42 -4.48
CA PHE A 72 6.23 3.68 -3.51
C PHE A 72 7.03 3.40 -2.23
N GLY A 73 8.31 3.02 -2.37
CA GLY A 73 9.20 2.84 -1.23
C GLY A 73 9.43 4.14 -0.45
N ASN A 74 9.57 5.27 -1.15
CA ASN A 74 9.67 6.60 -0.51
C ASN A 74 8.39 6.94 0.25
N MET A 75 7.23 6.76 -0.37
CA MET A 75 5.93 6.98 0.26
C MET A 75 5.74 6.11 1.50
N ASN A 76 6.17 4.85 1.47
CA ASN A 76 6.08 3.96 2.62
C ASN A 76 7.00 4.41 3.76
N ARG A 77 8.20 4.92 3.48
CA ARG A 77 9.10 5.48 4.51
C ARG A 77 8.52 6.74 5.16
N GLU A 78 7.93 7.63 4.37
CA GLU A 78 7.22 8.81 4.89
C GLU A 78 6.04 8.39 5.77
N PHE A 79 5.31 7.36 5.33
CA PHE A 79 4.17 6.83 6.08
C PHE A 79 4.60 6.21 7.42
N GLU A 80 5.71 5.46 7.42
CA GLU A 80 6.29 4.86 8.62
C GLU A 80 6.67 5.94 9.65
N ALA A 81 7.35 7.00 9.21
CA ALA A 81 7.68 8.14 10.07
C ALA A 81 6.44 8.84 10.65
N MET A 82 5.32 8.89 9.89
CA MET A 82 4.04 9.42 10.40
C MET A 82 3.42 8.49 11.44
N VAL A 83 3.57 7.17 11.29
CA VAL A 83 3.09 6.19 12.28
C VAL A 83 3.87 6.32 13.59
N GLU A 84 5.19 6.45 13.53
CA GLU A 84 6.04 6.67 14.71
C GLU A 84 5.65 7.93 15.50
N LYS A 85 5.22 8.97 14.79
CA LYS A 85 4.71 10.22 15.40
C LYS A 85 3.22 10.14 15.83
N GLY A 86 2.57 8.99 15.73
CA GLY A 86 1.15 8.82 16.07
C GLY A 86 0.17 9.53 15.15
N GLN A 87 0.62 10.06 14.00
CA GLN A 87 -0.21 10.81 13.04
C GLN A 87 -1.01 9.89 12.10
N ARG A 88 -0.59 8.64 11.95
CA ARG A 88 -1.20 7.63 11.09
C ARG A 88 -1.27 6.28 11.78
N ALA A 89 -2.27 5.47 11.41
CA ALA A 89 -2.45 4.15 11.96
C ALA A 89 -1.48 3.13 11.33
N LYS A 90 -0.80 2.33 12.16
CA LYS A 90 0.09 1.25 11.73
C LYS A 90 -0.60 0.24 10.80
N SER A 91 -1.90 -0.03 11.02
CA SER A 91 -2.69 -0.91 10.16
C SER A 91 -2.80 -0.41 8.71
N THR A 92 -2.84 0.90 8.51
CA THR A 92 -2.85 1.50 7.16
C THR A 92 -1.47 1.38 6.51
N TYR A 93 -0.39 1.65 7.25
CA TYR A 93 0.98 1.43 6.78
C TYR A 93 1.20 -0.02 6.32
N ASN A 94 0.79 -1.00 7.14
CA ASN A 94 0.94 -2.41 6.82
C ASN A 94 0.23 -2.79 5.50
N LYS A 95 -0.93 -2.18 5.20
CA LYS A 95 -1.63 -2.39 3.92
C LYS A 95 -0.82 -1.86 2.74
N TYR A 96 -0.27 -0.65 2.85
CA TYR A 96 0.56 -0.06 1.80
C TYR A 96 1.84 -0.87 1.57
N LEU A 97 2.46 -1.34 2.65
CA LEU A 97 3.63 -2.22 2.57
C LEU A 97 3.30 -3.56 1.91
N ALA A 98 2.14 -4.16 2.21
CA ALA A 98 1.69 -5.39 1.57
C ALA A 98 1.50 -5.20 0.05
N VAL A 99 0.85 -4.10 -0.37
CA VAL A 99 0.68 -3.78 -1.79
C VAL A 99 2.02 -3.58 -2.49
N TYR A 100 2.94 -2.85 -1.88
CA TYR A 100 4.30 -2.67 -2.37
C TYR A 100 4.99 -4.02 -2.62
N ASN A 101 4.94 -4.91 -1.63
CA ASN A 101 5.56 -6.23 -1.73
C ASN A 101 4.92 -7.10 -2.82
N HIS A 102 3.58 -7.10 -2.93
CA HIS A 102 2.88 -7.82 -3.99
C HIS A 102 3.25 -7.29 -5.38
N PHE A 103 3.28 -5.97 -5.55
CA PHE A 103 3.64 -5.37 -6.85
C PHE A 103 5.11 -5.64 -7.21
N LYS A 104 6.02 -5.53 -6.24
CA LYS A 104 7.44 -5.89 -6.42
C LYS A 104 7.60 -7.35 -6.85
N THR A 105 6.90 -8.28 -6.17
CA THR A 105 6.95 -9.71 -6.50
C THR A 105 6.35 -9.97 -7.88
N PHE A 106 5.23 -9.36 -8.22
CA PHE A 106 4.62 -9.43 -9.54
C PHE A 106 5.57 -8.97 -10.65
N LEU A 107 6.22 -7.82 -10.48
CA LEU A 107 7.19 -7.32 -11.46
C LEU A 107 8.35 -8.29 -11.64
N TRP A 108 8.86 -8.85 -10.57
CA TRP A 108 9.96 -9.81 -10.61
C TRP A 108 9.54 -11.14 -11.26
N GLU A 109 8.45 -11.73 -10.81
CA GLU A 109 8.01 -13.05 -11.24
C GLU A 109 7.44 -13.05 -12.67
N LYS A 110 6.60 -12.05 -13.00
CA LYS A 110 5.84 -12.03 -14.26
C LYS A 110 6.46 -11.15 -15.34
N LYS A 111 7.14 -10.09 -14.95
CA LYS A 111 7.72 -9.14 -15.90
C LYS A 111 9.24 -9.19 -15.97
N LYS A 112 9.89 -9.98 -15.09
CA LYS A 112 11.37 -10.12 -14.98
C LYS A 112 12.07 -8.77 -14.80
N ARG A 113 11.48 -7.89 -14.01
CA ARG A 113 11.94 -6.53 -13.74
C ARG A 113 12.06 -6.27 -12.25
N THR A 114 13.02 -5.45 -11.87
CA THR A 114 13.23 -5.01 -10.46
C THR A 114 12.42 -3.77 -10.11
N ASP A 115 12.06 -2.95 -11.11
CA ASP A 115 11.20 -1.76 -11.02
C ASP A 115 10.59 -1.46 -12.40
N MET A 116 9.68 -0.50 -12.47
CA MET A 116 8.99 -0.07 -13.69
C MET A 116 8.82 1.45 -13.70
N ALA A 117 9.12 2.08 -14.85
CA ALA A 117 8.83 3.51 -15.03
C ALA A 117 7.31 3.73 -15.16
N TYR A 118 6.81 4.87 -14.67
CA TYR A 118 5.39 5.22 -14.82
C TYR A 118 4.90 5.23 -16.28
N LYS A 119 5.77 5.62 -17.22
CA LYS A 119 5.46 5.61 -18.67
C LYS A 119 5.17 4.22 -19.24
N GLU A 120 5.64 3.18 -18.57
CA GLU A 120 5.46 1.77 -18.96
C GLU A 120 4.23 1.13 -18.29
N LEU A 121 3.63 1.81 -17.30
CA LEU A 121 2.42 1.33 -16.64
C LEU A 121 1.21 1.54 -17.56
N THR A 122 0.79 0.46 -18.19
CA THR A 122 -0.39 0.44 -19.06
C THR A 122 -1.56 -0.26 -18.39
N LYS A 123 -2.75 -0.14 -18.99
CA LYS A 123 -3.95 -0.87 -18.54
C LYS A 123 -3.71 -2.38 -18.48
N GLU A 124 -2.97 -2.94 -19.43
CA GLU A 124 -2.64 -4.37 -19.48
C GLU A 124 -1.82 -4.78 -18.25
N ILE A 125 -0.86 -3.96 -17.83
CA ILE A 125 -0.06 -4.23 -16.62
C ILE A 125 -0.93 -4.23 -15.37
N ILE A 126 -1.88 -3.31 -15.29
CA ILE A 126 -2.84 -3.23 -14.17
C ILE A 126 -3.75 -4.45 -14.15
N THR A 127 -4.28 -4.84 -15.31
CA THR A 127 -5.11 -6.03 -15.47
C THR A 127 -4.35 -7.33 -15.13
N ASP A 128 -3.09 -7.44 -15.56
CA ASP A 128 -2.22 -8.57 -15.23
C ASP A 128 -1.93 -8.64 -13.73
N PHE A 129 -1.71 -7.50 -13.09
CA PHE A 129 -1.53 -7.44 -11.65
C PHE A 129 -2.80 -7.82 -10.89
N ASP A 130 -3.97 -7.34 -11.32
CA ASP A 130 -5.26 -7.74 -10.76
C ASP A 130 -5.47 -9.25 -10.87
N LYS A 131 -5.24 -9.83 -12.06
CA LYS A 131 -5.30 -11.27 -12.29
C LYS A 131 -4.33 -12.06 -11.39
N TYR A 132 -3.11 -11.57 -11.24
CA TYR A 132 -2.12 -12.16 -10.33
C TYR A 132 -2.62 -12.18 -8.88
N LEU A 133 -3.20 -11.08 -8.40
CA LEU A 133 -3.72 -10.99 -7.05
C LEU A 133 -4.95 -11.91 -6.84
N ARG A 134 -5.83 -12.01 -7.84
CA ARG A 134 -7.03 -12.88 -7.76
C ARG A 134 -6.67 -14.35 -7.82
N VAL A 135 -5.93 -14.73 -8.85
CA VAL A 135 -5.72 -16.15 -9.19
C VAL A 135 -4.60 -16.76 -8.36
N GLU A 136 -3.46 -16.06 -8.25
CA GLU A 136 -2.28 -16.63 -7.59
C GLU A 136 -2.20 -16.32 -6.09
N LYS A 137 -2.75 -15.19 -5.65
CA LYS A 137 -2.81 -14.83 -4.21
C LYS A 137 -4.16 -15.10 -3.57
N GLY A 138 -5.20 -15.44 -4.34
CA GLY A 138 -6.52 -15.79 -3.83
C GLY A 138 -7.25 -14.64 -3.15
N LEU A 139 -6.97 -13.38 -3.52
CA LEU A 139 -7.55 -12.23 -2.84
C LEU A 139 -9.00 -11.97 -3.31
N SER A 140 -9.87 -11.63 -2.35
CA SER A 140 -11.25 -11.25 -2.64
C SER A 140 -11.36 -9.90 -3.36
N ALA A 141 -12.47 -9.64 -4.05
CA ALA A 141 -12.73 -8.40 -4.78
C ALA A 141 -12.56 -7.15 -3.89
N ASN A 142 -13.07 -7.18 -2.66
CA ASN A 142 -12.94 -6.06 -1.72
C ASN A 142 -11.49 -5.83 -1.26
N THR A 143 -10.70 -6.89 -1.12
CA THR A 143 -9.27 -6.77 -0.82
C THR A 143 -8.51 -6.18 -2.01
N LEU A 144 -8.85 -6.58 -3.23
CA LEU A 144 -8.27 -6.03 -4.46
C LEU A 144 -8.54 -4.54 -4.59
N TRP A 145 -9.79 -4.10 -4.34
CA TRP A 145 -10.12 -2.69 -4.34
C TRP A 145 -9.20 -1.89 -3.39
N ILE A 146 -9.01 -2.39 -2.16
CA ILE A 146 -8.10 -1.77 -1.18
C ILE A 146 -6.65 -1.77 -1.67
N TYR A 147 -6.20 -2.82 -2.36
CA TYR A 147 -4.83 -2.97 -2.83
C TYR A 147 -4.51 -2.15 -4.08
N THR A 148 -5.53 -1.80 -4.86
CA THR A 148 -5.37 -0.92 -6.03
C THR A 148 -5.20 0.56 -5.63
N MET A 149 -5.80 1.00 -4.52
CA MET A 149 -5.78 2.40 -4.09
C MET A 149 -4.38 3.02 -3.95
N PRO A 150 -3.36 2.36 -3.37
CA PRO A 150 -2.01 2.92 -3.28
C PRO A 150 -1.36 3.17 -4.65
N LEU A 151 -1.53 2.24 -5.60
CA LEU A 151 -1.01 2.39 -6.97
C LEU A 151 -1.74 3.51 -7.70
N LEU A 152 -3.07 3.58 -7.58
CA LEU A 152 -3.87 4.66 -8.15
C LEU A 152 -3.42 6.03 -7.61
N SER A 153 -3.18 6.14 -6.31
CA SER A 153 -2.69 7.37 -5.69
C SER A 153 -1.31 7.81 -6.21
N LEU A 154 -0.42 6.85 -6.47
CA LEU A 154 0.90 7.12 -7.03
C LEU A 154 0.81 7.57 -8.49
N THR A 155 -0.01 6.89 -9.30
CA THR A 155 -0.19 7.23 -10.72
C THR A 155 -0.92 8.57 -10.91
N ASP A 156 -1.91 8.89 -10.08
CA ASP A 156 -2.57 10.20 -10.08
C ASP A 156 -1.56 11.33 -9.78
N LYS A 157 -0.68 11.13 -8.79
CA LYS A 157 0.40 12.09 -8.52
C LYS A 157 1.37 12.23 -9.69
N ALA A 158 1.73 11.13 -10.34
CA ALA A 158 2.60 11.14 -11.51
C ALA A 158 1.93 11.84 -12.71
N TRP A 159 0.64 11.62 -12.92
CA TRP A 159 -0.15 12.30 -13.95
C TRP A 159 -0.24 13.80 -13.70
N ARG A 160 -0.59 14.24 -12.49
CA ARG A 160 -0.64 15.67 -12.13
C ARG A 160 0.70 16.38 -12.27
N ARG A 161 1.81 15.64 -12.17
CA ARG A 161 3.19 16.17 -12.41
C ARG A 161 3.59 16.13 -13.87
N GLY A 162 2.74 15.65 -14.79
CA GLY A 162 3.05 15.52 -16.21
C GLY A 162 4.03 14.40 -16.56
N ILE A 163 4.31 13.47 -15.61
CA ILE A 163 5.21 12.33 -15.83
C ILE A 163 4.56 11.30 -16.76
N VAL A 164 3.26 11.11 -16.65
CA VAL A 164 2.43 10.30 -17.56
C VAL A 164 1.43 11.19 -18.29
N ARG A 165 1.19 10.90 -19.57
CA ARG A 165 0.29 11.69 -20.42
C ARG A 165 -1.16 11.21 -20.34
N THR A 166 -1.36 9.93 -20.04
CA THR A 166 -2.66 9.27 -19.96
C THR A 166 -2.80 8.57 -18.62
N ASP A 167 -4.00 8.60 -18.04
CA ASP A 167 -4.26 7.84 -16.82
C ASP A 167 -4.38 6.34 -17.13
N PRO A 168 -3.45 5.50 -16.65
CA PRO A 168 -3.49 4.06 -16.90
C PRO A 168 -4.66 3.36 -16.19
N PHE A 169 -5.29 4.03 -15.21
CA PHE A 169 -6.49 3.54 -14.51
C PHE A 169 -7.80 4.09 -15.08
N GLY A 170 -7.78 5.00 -16.06
CA GLY A 170 -8.97 5.68 -16.56
C GLY A 170 -10.08 4.77 -17.08
N GLU A 171 -9.73 3.56 -17.53
CA GLU A 171 -10.69 2.53 -17.96
C GLU A 171 -10.73 1.31 -17.02
N TYR A 172 -10.03 1.38 -15.88
CA TYR A 172 -10.01 0.30 -14.91
C TYR A 172 -10.97 0.62 -13.77
N SER A 173 -12.08 -0.10 -13.72
CA SER A 173 -13.08 0.00 -12.66
C SER A 173 -13.04 -1.23 -11.77
N LEU A 174 -12.87 -1.02 -10.49
CA LEU A 174 -13.05 -2.03 -9.45
C LEU A 174 -14.15 -1.55 -8.52
N GLU A 175 -15.24 -2.28 -8.47
CA GLU A 175 -16.33 -2.00 -7.54
C GLU A 175 -16.19 -2.84 -6.26
N MET A 176 -16.48 -2.21 -5.14
CA MET A 176 -16.64 -2.95 -3.89
C MET A 176 -17.91 -3.78 -3.97
N GLN A 177 -17.79 -5.06 -3.67
CA GLN A 177 -18.95 -5.93 -3.53
C GLN A 177 -19.58 -5.73 -2.15
N GLU A 178 -20.89 -5.59 -2.13
CA GLU A 178 -21.65 -5.64 -0.88
C GLU A 178 -21.44 -7.00 -0.22
N THR A 179 -21.15 -6.96 1.06
CA THR A 179 -20.99 -8.16 1.89
C THR A 179 -22.11 -8.16 2.92
N ASP A 180 -23.07 -9.04 2.77
CA ASP A 180 -24.00 -9.34 3.83
C ASP A 180 -23.28 -10.23 4.87
N ARG A 181 -23.10 -9.70 6.08
CA ARG A 181 -22.47 -10.43 7.19
C ARG A 181 -23.46 -11.04 8.14
N GLY A 182 -24.73 -10.79 7.91
CA GLY A 182 -25.79 -11.16 8.83
C GLY A 182 -25.68 -10.43 10.18
N TYR A 183 -26.52 -10.84 11.10
CA TYR A 183 -26.55 -10.35 12.48
C TYR A 183 -27.00 -11.50 13.39
N LEU A 184 -26.66 -11.41 14.68
CA LEU A 184 -27.15 -12.35 15.67
C LEU A 184 -28.58 -11.98 16.07
N THR A 185 -29.44 -12.99 16.11
CA THR A 185 -30.78 -12.86 16.67
C THR A 185 -30.72 -12.69 18.19
N GLU A 186 -31.81 -12.23 18.80
CA GLU A 186 -31.90 -12.11 20.28
C GLU A 186 -31.70 -13.45 21.00
N GLU A 187 -32.20 -14.53 20.41
CA GLU A 187 -32.05 -15.89 20.95
C GLU A 187 -30.58 -16.36 20.89
N GLU A 188 -29.88 -16.10 19.80
CA GLU A 188 -28.45 -16.39 19.66
C GLU A 188 -27.61 -15.57 20.62
N LEU A 189 -27.94 -14.29 20.82
CA LEU A 189 -27.32 -13.42 21.81
C LEU A 189 -27.50 -13.92 23.22
N ARG A 190 -28.72 -14.35 23.59
CA ARG A 190 -29.01 -14.96 24.87
C ARG A 190 -28.23 -16.26 25.10
N THR A 191 -28.17 -17.09 24.06
CA THR A 191 -27.41 -18.35 24.09
C THR A 191 -25.94 -18.08 24.35
N LEU A 192 -25.37 -17.09 23.64
CA LEU A 192 -23.97 -16.66 23.81
C LEU A 192 -23.72 -16.09 25.21
N ALA A 193 -24.62 -15.26 25.72
CA ALA A 193 -24.53 -14.69 27.08
C ALA A 193 -24.50 -15.75 28.20
N ASN A 194 -25.29 -16.79 28.02
CA ASN A 194 -25.39 -17.89 29.00
C ASN A 194 -24.36 -19.00 28.81
N ALA A 195 -23.57 -18.96 27.73
CA ALA A 195 -22.55 -19.97 27.44
C ALA A 195 -21.43 -19.96 28.49
N VAL A 196 -21.10 -21.13 29.03
CA VAL A 196 -20.02 -21.30 29.98
C VAL A 196 -18.77 -21.79 29.31
N PHE A 197 -17.68 -21.02 29.45
CA PHE A 197 -16.38 -21.36 28.88
C PHE A 197 -15.38 -21.74 29.97
N VAL A 198 -14.64 -22.82 29.74
CA VAL A 198 -13.59 -23.27 30.67
C VAL A 198 -12.42 -22.28 30.75
N LYS A 199 -12.08 -21.65 29.60
CA LYS A 199 -10.98 -20.68 29.53
C LYS A 199 -11.50 -19.28 29.86
N LYS A 200 -10.96 -18.67 30.91
CA LYS A 200 -11.28 -17.27 31.30
C LYS A 200 -11.15 -16.28 30.17
N GLN A 201 -10.13 -16.48 29.31
CA GLN A 201 -9.90 -15.60 28.14
C GLN A 201 -11.06 -15.67 27.14
N THR A 202 -11.66 -16.84 26.92
CA THR A 202 -12.83 -16.99 26.04
C THR A 202 -14.05 -16.30 26.62
N SER A 203 -14.26 -16.38 27.94
CA SER A 203 -15.32 -15.65 28.64
C SER A 203 -15.15 -14.14 28.50
N LEU A 204 -13.92 -13.63 28.66
CA LEU A 204 -13.62 -12.19 28.44
C LEU A 204 -13.94 -11.75 27.01
N VAL A 205 -13.54 -12.54 26.00
CA VAL A 205 -13.83 -12.21 24.59
C VAL A 205 -15.33 -12.20 24.31
N ARG A 206 -16.08 -13.17 24.88
CA ARG A 206 -17.55 -13.19 24.82
C ARG A 206 -18.14 -11.91 25.43
N ASP A 207 -17.72 -11.56 26.64
CA ASP A 207 -18.25 -10.42 27.37
C ASP A 207 -17.91 -9.08 26.67
N MET A 208 -16.71 -8.93 26.12
CA MET A 208 -16.35 -7.79 25.27
C MET A 208 -17.21 -7.72 24.00
N PHE A 209 -17.53 -8.87 23.40
CA PHE A 209 -18.40 -8.91 22.23
C PHE A 209 -19.82 -8.49 22.58
N LEU A 210 -20.39 -9.03 23.66
CA LEU A 210 -21.71 -8.65 24.18
C LEU A 210 -21.76 -7.16 24.52
N PHE A 211 -20.74 -6.64 25.20
CA PHE A 211 -20.62 -5.20 25.49
C PHE A 211 -20.65 -4.36 24.20
N GLY A 212 -19.94 -4.82 23.15
CA GLY A 212 -19.99 -4.22 21.83
C GLY A 212 -21.38 -4.25 21.19
N CYS A 213 -22.14 -5.34 21.35
CA CYS A 213 -23.51 -5.46 20.84
C CYS A 213 -24.45 -4.44 21.52
N PHE A 214 -24.31 -4.21 22.82
CA PHE A 214 -25.21 -3.32 23.59
C PHE A 214 -24.77 -1.85 23.58
N THR A 215 -23.51 -1.56 23.22
CA THR A 215 -23.00 -0.17 23.18
C THR A 215 -22.72 0.36 21.77
N GLY A 216 -22.63 -0.53 20.77
CA GLY A 216 -22.23 -0.15 19.42
C GLY A 216 -20.77 0.33 19.31
N LEU A 217 -19.97 0.14 20.36
CA LEU A 217 -18.55 0.49 20.36
C LEU A 217 -17.75 -0.54 19.57
N SER A 218 -16.70 -0.07 18.90
CA SER A 218 -15.77 -0.97 18.22
C SER A 218 -14.82 -1.63 19.24
N TYR A 219 -14.23 -2.76 18.87
CA TYR A 219 -13.27 -3.47 19.73
C TYR A 219 -12.17 -2.56 20.29
N ILE A 220 -11.61 -1.67 19.46
CA ILE A 220 -10.55 -0.78 19.91
C ILE A 220 -11.05 0.28 20.90
N ASP A 221 -12.29 0.76 20.71
CA ASP A 221 -12.91 1.72 21.61
C ASP A 221 -13.22 1.08 22.96
N ILE A 222 -13.69 -0.20 22.97
CA ILE A 222 -13.89 -0.98 24.20
C ILE A 222 -12.55 -1.22 24.91
N LYS A 223 -11.54 -1.68 24.18
CA LYS A 223 -10.22 -1.98 24.75
C LYS A 223 -9.55 -0.77 25.40
N THR A 224 -9.88 0.42 24.96
CA THR A 224 -9.29 1.69 25.44
C THR A 224 -10.27 2.51 26.26
N LEU A 225 -11.42 1.94 26.63
CA LEU A 225 -12.41 2.60 27.47
C LEU A 225 -11.88 2.75 28.89
N THR A 226 -11.99 3.94 29.44
CA THR A 226 -11.56 4.30 30.80
C THR A 226 -12.76 4.77 31.63
N HIS A 227 -12.70 4.63 32.95
CA HIS A 227 -13.77 4.99 33.85
C HIS A 227 -14.17 6.47 33.78
N ASP A 228 -13.24 7.38 33.48
CA ASP A 228 -13.52 8.82 33.29
C ASP A 228 -14.45 9.11 32.11
N LYS A 229 -14.61 8.15 31.18
CA LYS A 229 -15.55 8.24 30.04
C LYS A 229 -16.97 7.85 30.40
N ILE A 230 -17.20 7.28 31.58
CA ILE A 230 -18.52 6.93 32.09
C ILE A 230 -18.97 8.07 33.00
N GLN A 231 -20.04 8.77 32.60
CA GLN A 231 -20.51 9.95 33.29
C GLN A 231 -22.03 9.85 33.50
N ARG A 232 -22.46 10.27 34.68
CA ARG A 232 -23.90 10.39 34.97
C ARG A 232 -24.41 11.72 34.38
N MET A 233 -25.48 11.66 33.61
CA MET A 233 -26.06 12.82 32.96
C MET A 233 -27.17 13.43 33.80
N ASP A 234 -27.18 14.75 33.90
CA ASP A 234 -28.17 15.48 34.73
C ASP A 234 -29.58 15.44 34.14
N PHE A 235 -29.70 15.30 32.80
CA PHE A 235 -30.98 15.38 32.10
C PHE A 235 -31.86 14.13 32.27
N ASP A 236 -31.30 12.96 32.49
CA ASP A 236 -32.01 11.69 32.66
C ASP A 236 -31.59 10.89 33.92
N GLY A 237 -30.53 11.33 34.56
CA GLY A 237 -29.96 10.65 35.73
C GLY A 237 -29.25 9.32 35.43
N GLU A 238 -29.08 8.96 34.17
CA GLU A 238 -28.48 7.73 33.71
C GLU A 238 -26.97 7.86 33.45
N GLU A 239 -26.30 6.74 33.43
CA GLU A 239 -24.88 6.67 33.07
C GLU A 239 -24.71 6.55 31.56
N TRP A 240 -23.77 7.32 31.02
CA TRP A 240 -23.46 7.38 29.62
C TRP A 240 -21.95 7.20 29.39
N ILE A 241 -21.59 6.54 28.31
CA ILE A 241 -20.22 6.54 27.79
C ILE A 241 -20.08 7.76 26.89
N ILE A 242 -19.23 8.70 27.29
CA ILE A 242 -18.88 9.92 26.53
C ILE A 242 -17.47 9.76 25.98
N THR A 243 -17.36 9.42 24.71
CA THR A 243 -16.06 9.14 24.09
C THR A 243 -15.99 9.65 22.66
N ARG A 244 -14.82 9.50 22.05
CA ARG A 244 -14.60 9.71 20.62
C ARG A 244 -14.06 8.44 19.98
N ARG A 245 -14.66 8.04 18.87
CA ARG A 245 -14.22 6.86 18.15
C ARG A 245 -12.74 6.97 17.77
N THR A 246 -11.95 5.99 18.13
CA THR A 246 -10.49 5.95 17.88
C THR A 246 -10.17 6.08 16.40
N LYS A 247 -10.96 5.44 15.53
CA LYS A 247 -10.72 5.44 14.08
C LYS A 247 -11.06 6.76 13.39
N THR A 248 -12.17 7.39 13.75
CA THR A 248 -12.76 8.53 13.01
C THR A 248 -12.71 9.84 13.77
N ARG A 249 -12.38 9.82 15.07
CA ARG A 249 -12.41 10.95 15.99
C ARG A 249 -13.81 11.59 16.16
N VAL A 250 -14.84 10.92 15.66
CA VAL A 250 -16.24 11.37 15.83
C VAL A 250 -16.67 11.12 17.27
N SER A 251 -17.38 12.07 17.88
CA SER A 251 -17.98 11.92 19.21
C SER A 251 -19.01 10.79 19.20
N SER A 252 -19.01 9.99 20.25
CA SER A 252 -19.92 8.87 20.45
C SER A 252 -20.41 8.90 21.89
N ASN A 253 -21.69 9.19 22.08
CA ASN A 253 -22.35 9.23 23.38
C ASN A 253 -23.35 8.08 23.41
N VAL A 254 -23.17 7.16 24.35
CA VAL A 254 -23.92 5.90 24.41
C VAL A 254 -24.51 5.74 25.81
N PRO A 255 -25.84 5.66 25.95
CA PRO A 255 -26.45 5.34 27.23
C PRO A 255 -26.07 3.91 27.66
N LEU A 256 -25.74 3.72 28.92
CA LEU A 256 -25.41 2.40 29.46
C LEU A 256 -26.70 1.64 29.85
N MET A 257 -27.00 0.60 29.10
CA MET A 257 -28.03 -0.36 29.46
C MET A 257 -27.58 -1.22 30.65
N GLU A 258 -28.51 -1.72 31.44
CA GLU A 258 -28.21 -2.52 32.64
C GLU A 258 -27.23 -3.68 32.38
N ILE A 259 -27.41 -4.41 31.29
CA ILE A 259 -26.48 -5.48 30.90
C ILE A 259 -25.04 -5.00 30.66
N ALA A 260 -24.88 -3.79 30.13
CA ALA A 260 -23.57 -3.19 29.93
C ALA A 260 -22.95 -2.75 31.27
N LYS A 261 -23.75 -2.23 32.20
CA LYS A 261 -23.31 -1.91 33.57
C LYS A 261 -22.87 -3.16 34.34
N GLU A 262 -23.62 -4.26 34.21
CA GLU A 262 -23.26 -5.55 34.83
C GLU A 262 -21.92 -6.08 34.29
N LEU A 263 -21.67 -5.94 32.99
CA LEU A 263 -20.42 -6.36 32.39
C LEU A 263 -19.24 -5.52 32.90
N ILE A 264 -19.41 -4.18 33.00
CA ILE A 264 -18.41 -3.31 33.61
C ILE A 264 -18.09 -3.71 35.05
N GLU A 265 -19.11 -3.89 35.86
CA GLU A 265 -18.91 -4.24 37.27
C GLU A 265 -18.23 -5.60 37.44
N ARG A 266 -18.53 -6.58 36.56
CA ARG A 266 -17.88 -7.91 36.55
C ARG A 266 -16.37 -7.85 36.38
N TYR A 267 -15.86 -6.90 35.61
CA TYR A 267 -14.44 -6.74 35.31
C TYR A 267 -13.76 -5.63 36.11
N LYS A 268 -14.47 -4.95 36.96
CA LYS A 268 -13.97 -3.91 37.82
C LYS A 268 -12.80 -4.37 38.68
N GLY A 269 -11.67 -3.65 38.55
CA GLY A 269 -10.44 -3.98 39.28
C GLY A 269 -9.63 -5.14 38.71
N LEU A 270 -10.09 -5.79 37.62
CA LEU A 270 -9.32 -6.81 36.90
C LEU A 270 -8.46 -6.26 35.79
N ALA A 271 -8.87 -5.12 35.23
CA ALA A 271 -8.08 -4.35 34.26
C ALA A 271 -7.05 -3.49 34.99
N GLY A 272 -5.87 -3.30 34.38
CA GLY A 272 -4.82 -2.46 34.95
C GLY A 272 -5.13 -0.96 34.83
N GLY A 273 -4.97 -0.21 35.89
CA GLY A 273 -5.13 1.26 35.90
C GLY A 273 -6.59 1.72 35.78
N ASP A 274 -6.81 2.76 34.98
CA ASP A 274 -8.12 3.41 34.79
C ASP A 274 -9.01 2.72 33.73
N LEU A 275 -8.61 1.55 33.20
CA LEU A 275 -9.39 0.80 32.22
C LEU A 275 -10.62 0.14 32.84
N VAL A 276 -11.70 0.07 32.03
CA VAL A 276 -12.99 -0.54 32.38
C VAL A 276 -12.97 -2.04 32.09
#